data_39498540aa64eb4aa297aeaaeb6a88f2
#
_entry.id   39498540aa64eb4aa297aeaaeb6a88f2
#
_cell.length_a   1.000
_cell.length_b   1.000
_cell.length_c   1.000
_cell.angle_alpha   90.00
_cell.angle_beta   90.00
_cell.angle_gamma   90.00
#
_symmetry.space_group_name_H-M   'P 1'
#
loop_
_entity.id
_entity.type
_entity.pdbx_description
1 polymer ?
#
loop_
_entity_poly.entity_id
_entity_poly.type
_entity_poly.pdbx_seq_one_letter_code
_entity_poly.pdbx_strand_id
1 'polypeptide(L)'
;MTDDHGDPLLLVKGGASLELRRGIPTSRTSKDLDAVNRADMETVHDRLVEAGATRWEGFTAIFTQPVPFQVPGEIVNPYRFTAKLSYHGKPFASVPVEVSAVEAGNADRYDKITSEALTLIGIPASDAVPCMTLPWQVAQKIHACTELLELPRSNDRAHDLVDLQLLEALLMDESLAETRSASVDVFAARGKQAWPPRVVAQPHWGPIYARALEGLDQLELAPTVEEGVGRVQAFVNQIDASGI
;
A
#
# COMPACT_ATOMS: atom_id res chain seq x y z
N MET A 1 6.69 0.33 17.06
CA MET A 1 5.63 -0.21 17.96
C MET A 1 5.57 -1.71 17.76
N THR A 2 5.77 -2.44 18.84
CA THR A 2 5.81 -3.91 18.84
C THR A 2 4.92 -4.44 19.96
N ASP A 3 4.52 -5.70 19.86
CA ASP A 3 3.91 -6.44 20.94
C ASP A 3 4.94 -6.90 21.98
N ASP A 4 4.52 -7.70 22.94
CA ASP A 4 5.39 -8.23 24.02
C ASP A 4 6.43 -9.25 23.54
N HIS A 5 6.31 -9.75 22.28
CA HIS A 5 7.25 -10.65 21.64
C HIS A 5 8.24 -9.91 20.71
N GLY A 6 8.06 -8.59 20.54
CA GLY A 6 8.88 -7.77 19.65
C GLY A 6 8.39 -7.73 18.20
N ASP A 7 7.22 -8.29 17.92
CA ASP A 7 6.60 -8.27 16.60
C ASP A 7 5.85 -6.96 16.35
N PRO A 8 5.92 -6.40 15.12
CA PRO A 8 5.25 -5.15 14.81
C PRO A 8 3.72 -5.28 14.90
N LEU A 9 3.08 -4.27 15.50
CA LEU A 9 1.62 -4.19 15.60
C LEU A 9 0.97 -3.74 14.28
N LEU A 10 1.70 -3.00 13.44
CA LEU A 10 1.26 -2.50 12.15
C LEU A 10 2.29 -2.81 11.08
N LEU A 11 1.82 -3.14 9.89
CA LEU A 11 2.64 -3.22 8.67
C LEU A 11 2.17 -2.16 7.69
N VAL A 12 3.09 -1.28 7.26
CA VAL A 12 2.81 -0.28 6.24
C VAL A 12 2.62 -0.96 4.88
N LYS A 13 1.60 -0.53 4.12
CA LYS A 13 1.29 -1.02 2.77
C LYS A 13 0.99 0.13 1.81
N GLY A 14 0.49 -0.17 0.64
CA GLY A 14 0.01 0.82 -0.33
C GLY A 14 1.08 1.76 -0.85
N GLY A 15 0.68 2.98 -1.17
CA GLY A 15 1.56 4.00 -1.73
C GLY A 15 2.71 4.38 -0.80
N ALA A 16 2.47 4.48 0.50
CA ALA A 16 3.48 4.81 1.49
C ALA A 16 4.60 3.75 1.56
N SER A 17 4.27 2.45 1.50
CA SER A 17 5.27 1.39 1.44
C SER A 17 6.09 1.43 0.15
N LEU A 18 5.46 1.76 -0.98
CA LEU A 18 6.15 1.92 -2.26
C LEU A 18 7.13 3.09 -2.22
N GLU A 19 6.70 4.23 -1.64
CA GLU A 19 7.54 5.43 -1.46
C GLU A 19 8.76 5.14 -0.55
N LEU A 20 8.57 4.40 0.54
CA LEU A 20 9.67 3.98 1.42
C LEU A 20 10.69 3.11 0.68
N ARG A 21 10.26 2.22 -0.22
CA ARG A 21 11.13 1.30 -0.96
C ARG A 21 11.88 1.96 -2.10
N ARG A 22 11.25 2.89 -2.81
CA ARG A 22 11.82 3.52 -4.00
C ARG A 22 12.47 4.86 -3.74
N GLY A 23 12.08 5.54 -2.67
CA GLY A 23 12.44 6.92 -2.40
C GLY A 23 11.56 7.92 -3.15
N ILE A 24 11.53 9.16 -2.65
CA ILE A 24 10.63 10.22 -3.12
C ILE A 24 10.77 10.53 -4.63
N PRO A 25 11.96 10.59 -5.24
CA PRO A 25 12.08 10.98 -6.65
C PRO A 25 11.59 9.91 -7.63
N THR A 26 11.37 8.69 -7.16
CA THR A 26 11.09 7.52 -8.01
C THR A 26 9.80 6.79 -7.67
N SER A 27 8.94 7.44 -6.89
CA SER A 27 7.59 6.98 -6.57
C SER A 27 6.60 8.13 -6.62
N ARG A 28 5.32 7.82 -6.87
CA ARG A 28 4.28 8.84 -6.69
C ARG A 28 4.09 9.13 -5.19
N THR A 29 3.81 10.38 -4.86
CA THR A 29 3.54 10.79 -3.48
C THR A 29 2.24 10.17 -2.98
N SER A 30 2.29 9.49 -1.82
CA SER A 30 1.09 9.04 -1.12
C SER A 30 0.49 10.18 -0.30
N LYS A 31 -0.84 10.27 -0.29
CA LYS A 31 -1.60 11.27 0.49
C LYS A 31 -2.08 10.73 1.83
N ASP A 32 -2.06 9.44 1.98
CA ASP A 32 -2.54 8.65 3.11
C ASP A 32 -1.52 7.59 3.51
N LEU A 33 -1.65 7.11 4.72
CA LEU A 33 -0.87 5.99 5.23
C LEU A 33 -1.78 4.78 5.37
N ASP A 34 -1.56 3.80 4.49
CA ASP A 34 -2.23 2.51 4.56
C ASP A 34 -1.44 1.53 5.42
N ALA A 35 -2.12 0.79 6.29
CA ALA A 35 -1.50 -0.25 7.11
C ALA A 35 -2.41 -1.46 7.28
N VAL A 36 -1.80 -2.58 7.70
CA VAL A 36 -2.51 -3.77 8.21
C VAL A 36 -2.23 -3.88 9.69
N ASN A 37 -3.27 -4.08 10.51
CA ASN A 37 -3.07 -4.32 11.94
C ASN A 37 -2.88 -5.82 12.21
N ARG A 38 -1.99 -6.13 13.15
CA ARG A 38 -1.72 -7.49 13.66
C ARG A 38 -2.24 -7.71 15.07
N ALA A 39 -2.90 -6.70 15.65
CA ALA A 39 -3.52 -6.71 16.96
C ALA A 39 -4.94 -6.13 16.88
N ASP A 40 -5.64 -6.02 18.00
CA ASP A 40 -6.88 -5.24 18.03
C ASP A 40 -6.61 -3.72 17.85
N MET A 41 -7.60 -3.01 17.32
CA MET A 41 -7.42 -1.58 16.97
C MET A 41 -7.29 -0.68 18.21
N GLU A 42 -7.83 -1.06 19.33
CA GLU A 42 -7.71 -0.31 20.60
C GLU A 42 -6.26 -0.33 21.08
N THR A 43 -5.66 -1.52 21.16
CA THR A 43 -4.23 -1.69 21.49
C THR A 43 -3.33 -0.91 20.53
N VAL A 44 -3.58 -1.00 19.22
CA VAL A 44 -2.81 -0.25 18.21
C VAL A 44 -2.93 1.25 18.43
N HIS A 45 -4.14 1.76 18.67
CA HIS A 45 -4.36 3.19 18.88
C HIS A 45 -3.68 3.72 20.15
N ASP A 46 -3.77 2.98 21.24
CA ASP A 46 -3.13 3.37 22.51
C ASP A 46 -1.60 3.45 22.34
N ARG A 47 -0.99 2.48 21.65
CA ARG A 47 0.43 2.50 21.36
C ARG A 47 0.84 3.63 20.40
N LEU A 48 -0.02 3.99 19.46
CA LEU A 48 0.20 5.14 18.57
C LEU A 48 0.16 6.45 19.39
N VAL A 49 -0.80 6.62 20.30
CA VAL A 49 -0.91 7.80 21.15
C VAL A 49 0.32 7.94 22.06
N GLU A 50 0.76 6.85 22.68
CA GLU A 50 1.97 6.83 23.52
C GLU A 50 3.22 7.21 22.70
N ALA A 51 3.42 6.58 21.55
CA ALA A 51 4.55 6.85 20.66
C ALA A 51 4.52 8.29 20.13
N GLY A 52 3.35 8.79 19.73
CA GLY A 52 3.17 10.14 19.19
C GLY A 52 3.41 11.25 20.20
N ALA A 53 3.19 10.99 21.49
CA ALA A 53 3.50 11.91 22.58
C ALA A 53 5.02 12.03 22.82
N THR A 54 5.79 11.00 22.46
CA THR A 54 7.24 11.00 22.58
C THR A 54 7.85 11.85 21.46
N ARG A 55 8.64 12.86 21.83
CA ARG A 55 9.29 13.71 20.84
C ARG A 55 10.37 12.94 20.08
N TRP A 56 10.25 12.94 18.74
CA TRP A 56 11.27 12.40 17.84
C TRP A 56 11.76 13.49 16.88
N GLU A 57 13.03 13.85 16.94
CA GLU A 57 13.66 14.85 16.08
C GLU A 57 12.88 16.19 15.95
N GLY A 58 12.21 16.59 17.03
CA GLY A 58 11.35 17.78 17.06
C GLY A 58 9.89 17.52 16.70
N PHE A 59 9.53 16.36 16.21
CA PHE A 59 8.17 15.98 15.88
C PHE A 59 7.43 15.41 17.09
N THR A 60 6.12 15.65 17.11
CA THR A 60 5.12 14.97 17.94
C THR A 60 3.89 14.69 17.09
N ALA A 61 3.09 13.70 17.47
CA ALA A 61 1.85 13.37 16.79
C ALA A 61 0.68 13.24 17.76
N ILE A 62 -0.52 13.66 17.32
CA ILE A 62 -1.79 13.39 17.98
C ILE A 62 -2.65 12.61 17.00
N PHE A 63 -3.25 11.52 17.47
CA PHE A 63 -4.12 10.66 16.68
C PHE A 63 -5.56 10.87 17.07
N THR A 64 -6.45 11.04 16.10
CA THR A 64 -7.90 11.04 16.36
C THR A 64 -8.37 9.62 16.65
N GLN A 65 -9.55 9.47 17.28
CA GLN A 65 -10.12 8.16 17.53
C GLN A 65 -10.35 7.39 16.22
N PRO A 66 -10.00 6.09 16.15
CA PRO A 66 -10.29 5.24 15.00
C PRO A 66 -11.79 5.06 14.82
N VAL A 67 -12.27 5.27 13.61
CA VAL A 67 -13.66 5.08 13.23
C VAL A 67 -13.73 3.98 12.19
N PRO A 68 -14.50 2.89 12.42
CA PRO A 68 -14.71 1.87 11.41
C PRO A 68 -15.51 2.46 10.24
N PHE A 69 -15.15 2.08 9.00
CA PHE A 69 -15.92 2.46 7.83
C PHE A 69 -16.22 1.24 6.95
N GLN A 70 -17.38 1.26 6.31
CA GLN A 70 -17.81 0.13 5.49
C GLN A 70 -17.14 0.17 4.13
N VAL A 71 -16.52 -0.95 3.76
CA VAL A 71 -16.11 -1.22 2.38
C VAL A 71 -17.02 -2.32 1.83
N PRO A 72 -17.79 -2.04 0.78
CA PRO A 72 -18.72 -3.03 0.23
C PRO A 72 -18.02 -4.33 -0.17
N GLY A 73 -18.47 -5.43 0.40
CA GLY A 73 -17.92 -6.76 0.13
C GLY A 73 -16.71 -7.17 1.00
N GLU A 74 -16.28 -6.36 1.96
CA GLU A 74 -15.34 -6.77 3.00
C GLU A 74 -16.08 -7.33 4.22
N ILE A 75 -15.53 -8.41 4.80
CA ILE A 75 -16.12 -9.08 5.99
C ILE A 75 -15.78 -8.27 7.25
N VAL A 76 -14.59 -7.66 7.29
CA VAL A 76 -14.11 -6.87 8.43
C VAL A 76 -13.91 -5.43 7.98
N ASN A 77 -14.59 -4.51 8.65
CA ASN A 77 -14.49 -3.10 8.35
C ASN A 77 -13.08 -2.57 8.70
N PRO A 78 -12.41 -1.88 7.77
CA PRO A 78 -11.20 -1.14 8.10
C PRO A 78 -11.51 0.06 8.99
N TYR A 79 -10.47 0.61 9.61
CA TYR A 79 -10.54 1.80 10.44
C TYR A 79 -9.86 2.98 9.76
N ARG A 80 -10.41 4.17 9.98
CA ARG A 80 -9.80 5.43 9.54
C ARG A 80 -9.64 6.37 10.73
N PHE A 81 -8.50 7.04 10.79
CA PHE A 81 -8.21 8.12 11.73
C PHE A 81 -7.22 9.12 11.10
N THR A 82 -6.90 10.19 11.81
CA THR A 82 -5.95 11.20 11.34
C THR A 82 -4.78 11.31 12.31
N ALA A 83 -3.56 11.25 11.78
CA ALA A 83 -2.34 11.62 12.47
C ALA A 83 -2.08 13.11 12.25
N LYS A 84 -2.16 13.92 13.31
CA LYS A 84 -1.86 15.36 13.31
C LYS A 84 -0.44 15.56 13.80
N LEU A 85 0.47 15.90 12.90
CA LEU A 85 1.88 16.10 13.18
C LEU A 85 2.16 17.54 13.57
N SER A 86 3.02 17.72 14.55
CA SER A 86 3.58 19.01 14.94
C SER A 86 5.10 18.95 14.91
N TYR A 87 5.75 20.03 14.47
CA TYR A 87 7.19 20.20 14.50
C TYR A 87 7.56 21.38 15.39
N HIS A 88 8.38 21.14 16.43
CA HIS A 88 8.70 22.14 17.48
C HIS A 88 7.45 22.84 18.05
N GLY A 89 6.36 22.08 18.26
CA GLY A 89 5.11 22.58 18.81
C GLY A 89 4.23 23.38 17.85
N LYS A 90 4.59 23.49 16.57
CA LYS A 90 3.77 24.14 15.53
C LYS A 90 3.13 23.07 14.64
N PRO A 91 1.86 23.25 14.20
CA PRO A 91 1.25 22.35 13.24
C PRO A 91 2.11 22.18 11.99
N PHE A 92 2.32 20.94 11.57
CA PHE A 92 3.14 20.61 10.41
C PHE A 92 2.32 19.96 9.29
N ALA A 93 1.65 18.83 9.59
CA ALA A 93 0.84 18.10 8.62
C ALA A 93 -0.30 17.34 9.30
N SER A 94 -1.31 16.97 8.51
CA SER A 94 -2.35 16.04 8.91
C SER A 94 -2.42 14.92 7.87
N VAL A 95 -2.17 13.69 8.31
CA VAL A 95 -2.10 12.50 7.44
C VAL A 95 -3.29 11.60 7.77
N PRO A 96 -4.18 11.31 6.78
CA PRO A 96 -5.16 10.25 6.93
C PRO A 96 -4.47 8.90 7.08
N VAL A 97 -4.96 8.08 7.99
CA VAL A 97 -4.46 6.71 8.21
C VAL A 97 -5.61 5.74 8.05
N GLU A 98 -5.42 4.74 7.20
CA GLU A 98 -6.36 3.65 6.98
C GLU A 98 -5.72 2.34 7.43
N VAL A 99 -6.42 1.62 8.30
CA VAL A 99 -5.91 0.36 8.87
C VAL A 99 -6.91 -0.75 8.58
N SER A 100 -6.47 -1.72 7.78
CA SER A 100 -7.25 -2.93 7.48
C SER A 100 -6.87 -4.07 8.43
N ALA A 101 -7.76 -5.04 8.56
CA ALA A 101 -7.46 -6.31 9.20
C ALA A 101 -6.50 -7.17 8.35
N VAL A 102 -5.93 -8.19 8.97
CA VAL A 102 -5.18 -9.25 8.27
C VAL A 102 -6.11 -9.98 7.30
N GLU A 103 -5.64 -10.22 6.09
CA GLU A 103 -6.33 -10.94 5.02
C GLU A 103 -5.45 -12.07 4.51
N ALA A 104 -5.95 -13.30 4.54
CA ALA A 104 -5.31 -14.48 3.91
C ALA A 104 -3.81 -14.68 4.28
N GLY A 105 -3.36 -14.27 5.47
CA GLY A 105 -1.96 -14.42 5.89
C GLY A 105 -1.04 -13.29 5.44
N ASN A 106 -1.57 -12.18 4.91
CA ASN A 106 -0.78 -11.05 4.41
C ASN A 106 0.07 -10.31 5.46
N ALA A 107 -0.01 -10.70 6.70
CA ALA A 107 0.75 -10.15 7.82
C ALA A 107 1.63 -11.19 8.54
N ASP A 108 1.73 -12.41 8.04
CA ASP A 108 2.53 -13.46 8.67
C ASP A 108 4.03 -13.16 8.55
N ARG A 109 4.43 -12.57 7.43
CA ARG A 109 5.79 -12.10 7.16
C ARG A 109 5.78 -10.62 6.79
N TYR A 110 6.89 -9.94 7.04
CA TYR A 110 7.05 -8.54 6.70
C TYR A 110 8.49 -8.21 6.35
N ASP A 111 8.65 -7.13 5.58
CA ASP A 111 9.96 -6.57 5.26
C ASP A 111 10.28 -5.43 6.21
N LYS A 112 11.56 -5.24 6.54
CA LYS A 112 12.06 -4.08 7.27
C LYS A 112 12.71 -3.12 6.30
N ILE A 113 12.08 -1.97 6.06
CA ILE A 113 12.52 -0.99 5.08
C ILE A 113 13.05 0.25 5.80
N THR A 114 14.30 0.61 5.55
CA THR A 114 14.90 1.86 6.02
C THR A 114 14.82 2.89 4.90
N SER A 115 14.29 4.07 5.20
CA SER A 115 14.25 5.18 4.25
C SER A 115 15.26 6.25 4.63
N GLU A 116 16.09 6.63 3.67
CA GLU A 116 17.04 7.73 3.82
C GLU A 116 16.44 9.10 3.44
N ALA A 117 15.16 9.13 3.06
CA ALA A 117 14.52 10.36 2.59
C ALA A 117 14.63 11.54 3.57
N LEU A 118 14.60 11.27 4.86
CA LEU A 118 14.74 12.29 5.91
C LEU A 118 16.15 12.86 6.01
N THR A 119 17.17 12.11 5.62
CA THR A 119 18.56 12.57 5.66
C THR A 119 18.81 13.69 4.66
N LEU A 120 18.02 13.75 3.58
CA LEU A 120 18.07 14.83 2.58
C LEU A 120 17.71 16.20 3.17
N ILE A 121 16.98 16.22 4.28
CA ILE A 121 16.60 17.45 4.99
C ILE A 121 17.29 17.58 6.35
N GLY A 122 18.36 16.81 6.59
CA GLY A 122 19.16 16.86 7.81
C GLY A 122 18.53 16.19 9.02
N ILE A 123 17.52 15.36 8.85
CA ILE A 123 16.92 14.53 9.90
C ILE A 123 17.54 13.12 9.80
N PRO A 124 17.98 12.51 10.92
CA PRO A 124 18.50 11.14 10.89
C PRO A 124 17.53 10.17 10.21
N ALA A 125 18.06 9.14 9.57
CA ALA A 125 17.23 8.06 9.05
C ALA A 125 16.39 7.46 10.17
N SER A 126 15.14 7.15 9.87
CA SER A 126 14.28 6.44 10.82
C SER A 126 14.77 5.01 11.04
N ASP A 127 14.38 4.41 12.15
CA ASP A 127 14.45 2.96 12.30
C ASP A 127 13.70 2.27 11.14
N ALA A 128 14.08 1.02 10.86
CA ALA A 128 13.45 0.26 9.82
C ALA A 128 11.94 0.14 10.03
N VAL A 129 11.16 0.53 9.04
CA VAL A 129 9.69 0.49 9.05
C VAL A 129 9.23 -0.89 8.62
N PRO A 130 8.40 -1.57 9.42
CA PRO A 130 7.81 -2.84 9.01
C PRO A 130 6.76 -2.62 7.92
N CYS A 131 6.97 -3.26 6.77
CA CYS A 131 6.12 -3.15 5.60
C CYS A 131 5.58 -4.52 5.19
N MET A 132 4.36 -4.55 4.67
CA MET A 132 3.82 -5.73 3.99
C MET A 132 4.78 -6.14 2.86
N THR A 133 5.01 -7.44 2.68
CA THR A 133 5.90 -7.94 1.61
C THR A 133 5.39 -7.60 0.22
N LEU A 134 6.30 -7.51 -0.75
CA LEU A 134 5.94 -7.16 -2.14
C LEU A 134 4.92 -8.11 -2.76
N PRO A 135 5.01 -9.45 -2.59
CA PRO A 135 4.02 -10.39 -3.11
C PRO A 135 2.57 -10.04 -2.75
N TRP A 136 2.32 -9.73 -1.49
CA TRP A 136 0.97 -9.36 -1.02
C TRP A 136 0.50 -8.00 -1.53
N GLN A 137 1.41 -7.02 -1.64
CA GLN A 137 1.07 -5.70 -2.19
C GLN A 137 0.70 -5.80 -3.66
N VAL A 138 1.45 -6.59 -4.45
CA VAL A 138 1.14 -6.86 -5.86
C VAL A 138 -0.21 -7.54 -5.98
N ALA A 139 -0.45 -8.62 -5.22
CA ALA A 139 -1.69 -9.37 -5.24
C ALA A 139 -2.93 -8.49 -4.95
N GLN A 140 -2.85 -7.65 -3.91
CA GLN A 140 -3.94 -6.74 -3.54
C GLN A 140 -4.21 -5.69 -4.61
N LYS A 141 -3.16 -5.14 -5.26
CA LYS A 141 -3.30 -4.15 -6.33
C LYS A 141 -3.84 -4.74 -7.63
N ILE A 142 -3.38 -5.93 -8.01
CA ILE A 142 -3.95 -6.66 -9.17
C ILE A 142 -5.44 -6.89 -8.92
N HIS A 143 -5.82 -7.40 -7.75
CA HIS A 143 -7.24 -7.61 -7.43
C HIS A 143 -8.03 -6.30 -7.51
N ALA A 144 -7.52 -5.21 -6.91
CA ALA A 144 -8.23 -3.93 -6.84
C ALA A 144 -8.45 -3.30 -8.24
N CYS A 145 -7.43 -3.30 -9.11
CA CYS A 145 -7.56 -2.70 -10.44
C CYS A 145 -8.34 -3.57 -11.43
N THR A 146 -8.52 -4.87 -11.14
CA THR A 146 -9.26 -5.78 -12.02
C THR A 146 -10.67 -6.08 -11.54
N GLU A 147 -11.07 -5.59 -10.35
CA GLU A 147 -12.41 -5.80 -9.81
C GLU A 147 -13.46 -5.13 -10.68
N LEU A 148 -14.42 -5.93 -11.15
CA LEU A 148 -15.59 -5.44 -11.88
C LEU A 148 -16.66 -5.01 -10.88
N LEU A 149 -16.97 -3.72 -10.84
CA LEU A 149 -17.99 -3.17 -9.96
C LEU A 149 -19.33 -3.08 -10.70
N GLU A 150 -20.42 -3.38 -9.99
CA GLU A 150 -21.77 -3.19 -10.51
C GLU A 150 -22.14 -1.70 -10.50
N LEU A 151 -22.83 -1.28 -11.56
CA LEU A 151 -23.37 0.08 -11.66
C LEU A 151 -24.26 0.42 -10.45
N PRO A 152 -24.23 1.66 -9.94
CA PRO A 152 -23.56 2.86 -10.50
C PRO A 152 -22.09 3.04 -10.06
N ARG A 153 -21.48 2.06 -9.37
CA ARG A 153 -20.08 2.17 -8.93
C ARG A 153 -19.12 2.00 -10.10
N SER A 154 -18.05 2.79 -10.10
CA SER A 154 -16.95 2.68 -11.04
C SER A 154 -15.66 2.27 -10.34
N ASN A 155 -14.80 1.54 -11.02
CA ASN A 155 -13.47 1.21 -10.53
C ASN A 155 -12.51 2.34 -10.94
N ASP A 156 -12.07 3.15 -9.98
CA ASP A 156 -11.18 4.30 -10.19
C ASP A 156 -9.70 3.96 -9.93
N ARG A 157 -9.31 2.68 -10.03
CA ARG A 157 -7.99 2.15 -9.67
C ARG A 157 -6.95 2.21 -10.79
N ALA A 158 -7.10 3.12 -11.76
CA ALA A 158 -6.10 3.29 -12.82
C ALA A 158 -4.69 3.61 -12.30
N HIS A 159 -4.57 4.29 -11.16
CA HIS A 159 -3.28 4.55 -10.51
C HIS A 159 -2.58 3.27 -10.05
N ASP A 160 -3.31 2.19 -9.77
CA ASP A 160 -2.71 0.90 -9.41
C ASP A 160 -1.97 0.26 -10.59
N LEU A 161 -2.29 0.61 -11.85
CA LEU A 161 -1.49 0.20 -13.00
C LEU A 161 -0.08 0.81 -12.98
N VAL A 162 0.05 2.05 -12.53
CA VAL A 162 1.35 2.71 -12.36
C VAL A 162 2.11 2.07 -11.19
N ASP A 163 1.43 1.90 -10.05
CA ASP A 163 2.04 1.27 -8.88
C ASP A 163 2.51 -0.16 -9.17
N LEU A 164 1.77 -0.94 -9.96
CA LEU A 164 2.15 -2.31 -10.36
C LEU A 164 3.40 -2.32 -11.23
N GLN A 165 3.56 -1.38 -12.16
CA GLN A 165 4.79 -1.25 -12.94
C GLN A 165 5.99 -0.88 -12.07
N LEU A 166 5.80 -0.03 -11.05
CA LEU A 166 6.82 0.31 -10.09
C LEU A 166 7.19 -0.87 -9.18
N LEU A 167 6.21 -1.69 -8.78
CA LEU A 167 6.39 -2.89 -7.97
C LEU A 167 7.06 -4.02 -8.79
N GLU A 168 6.68 -4.20 -10.05
CA GLU A 168 7.32 -5.14 -10.97
C GLU A 168 8.84 -4.94 -11.01
N ALA A 169 9.29 -3.68 -11.08
CA ALA A 169 10.71 -3.32 -11.09
C ALA A 169 11.45 -3.59 -9.75
N LEU A 170 10.73 -3.86 -8.67
CA LEU A 170 11.28 -4.23 -7.36
C LEU A 170 11.26 -5.73 -7.08
N LEU A 171 10.42 -6.47 -7.82
CA LEU A 171 10.35 -7.92 -7.68
C LEU A 171 11.52 -8.59 -8.40
N MET A 172 12.15 -9.52 -7.72
CA MET A 172 13.08 -10.45 -8.33
C MET A 172 12.33 -11.65 -8.90
N ASP A 173 12.90 -12.33 -9.89
CA ASP A 173 12.28 -13.51 -10.53
C ASP A 173 11.92 -14.60 -9.50
N GLU A 174 12.72 -14.76 -8.47
CA GLU A 174 12.51 -15.72 -7.37
C GLU A 174 11.24 -15.43 -6.54
N SER A 175 10.76 -14.18 -6.57
CA SER A 175 9.57 -13.75 -5.83
C SER A 175 8.26 -13.97 -6.60
N LEU A 176 8.31 -14.37 -7.87
CA LEU A 176 7.10 -14.53 -8.69
C LEU A 176 6.20 -15.66 -8.20
N ALA A 177 6.79 -16.79 -7.79
CA ALA A 177 6.04 -17.92 -7.25
C ALA A 177 5.32 -17.55 -5.93
N GLU A 178 5.97 -16.79 -5.05
CA GLU A 178 5.33 -16.26 -3.84
C GLU A 178 4.22 -15.26 -4.18
N THR A 179 4.44 -14.41 -5.19
CA THR A 179 3.43 -13.46 -5.69
C THR A 179 2.22 -14.18 -6.25
N ARG A 180 2.43 -15.29 -6.96
CA ARG A 180 1.33 -16.14 -7.43
C ARG A 180 0.54 -16.73 -6.28
N SER A 181 1.23 -17.30 -5.28
CA SER A 181 0.55 -17.85 -4.09
C SER A 181 -0.29 -16.77 -3.40
N ALA A 182 0.29 -15.61 -3.10
CA ALA A 182 -0.41 -14.49 -2.49
C ALA A 182 -1.61 -14.02 -3.34
N SER A 183 -1.47 -14.02 -4.68
CA SER A 183 -2.56 -13.64 -5.59
C SER A 183 -3.72 -14.64 -5.53
N VAL A 184 -3.43 -15.92 -5.58
CA VAL A 184 -4.46 -16.98 -5.45
C VAL A 184 -5.19 -16.82 -4.12
N ASP A 185 -4.46 -16.61 -3.02
CA ASP A 185 -5.04 -16.48 -1.68
C ASP A 185 -5.92 -15.21 -1.54
N VAL A 186 -5.47 -14.05 -2.05
CA VAL A 186 -6.25 -12.80 -2.04
C VAL A 186 -7.52 -12.94 -2.87
N PHE A 187 -7.41 -13.51 -4.08
CA PHE A 187 -8.57 -13.69 -4.97
C PHE A 187 -9.57 -14.67 -4.39
N ALA A 188 -9.11 -15.76 -3.78
CA ALA A 188 -9.97 -16.73 -3.10
C ALA A 188 -10.64 -16.11 -1.85
N ALA A 189 -9.91 -15.39 -1.01
CA ALA A 189 -10.45 -14.76 0.20
C ALA A 189 -11.52 -13.72 -0.13
N ARG A 190 -11.32 -12.91 -1.17
CA ARG A 190 -12.28 -11.87 -1.59
C ARG A 190 -13.46 -12.42 -2.37
N GLY A 191 -13.30 -13.52 -3.09
CA GLY A 191 -14.35 -14.24 -3.80
C GLY A 191 -15.10 -13.44 -4.88
N LYS A 192 -14.56 -12.30 -5.34
CA LYS A 192 -15.22 -11.40 -6.30
C LYS A 192 -14.89 -11.73 -7.75
N GLN A 193 -13.75 -12.34 -7.99
CA GLN A 193 -13.27 -12.71 -9.33
C GLN A 193 -12.22 -13.82 -9.22
N ALA A 194 -12.00 -14.56 -10.32
CA ALA A 194 -11.04 -15.65 -10.35
C ALA A 194 -9.62 -15.18 -10.67
N TRP A 195 -8.63 -15.92 -10.20
CA TRP A 195 -7.23 -15.80 -10.64
C TRP A 195 -6.98 -16.75 -11.83
N PRO A 196 -6.19 -16.39 -12.85
CA PRO A 196 -5.68 -15.04 -13.12
C PRO A 196 -6.77 -14.12 -13.73
N PRO A 197 -6.79 -12.83 -13.38
CA PRO A 197 -7.76 -11.91 -13.93
C PRO A 197 -7.36 -11.39 -15.31
N ARG A 198 -8.35 -10.83 -16.03
CA ARG A 198 -8.10 -10.00 -17.21
C ARG A 198 -8.06 -8.53 -16.80
N VAL A 199 -7.00 -7.82 -17.17
CA VAL A 199 -6.88 -6.38 -16.96
C VAL A 199 -7.62 -5.65 -18.09
N VAL A 200 -8.58 -4.79 -17.72
CA VAL A 200 -9.41 -4.07 -18.69
C VAL A 200 -9.51 -2.61 -18.28
N ALA A 201 -9.07 -1.70 -19.18
CA ALA A 201 -9.22 -0.26 -18.94
C ALA A 201 -10.70 0.14 -18.83
N GLN A 202 -11.01 1.01 -17.88
CA GLN A 202 -12.32 1.65 -17.83
C GLN A 202 -12.30 2.94 -18.67
N PRO A 203 -13.43 3.36 -19.27
CA PRO A 203 -13.46 4.53 -20.15
C PRO A 203 -12.93 5.84 -19.56
N HIS A 204 -13.04 5.99 -18.23
CA HIS A 204 -12.64 7.19 -17.48
C HIS A 204 -11.20 7.09 -16.90
N TRP A 205 -10.46 6.02 -17.15
CA TRP A 205 -9.14 5.81 -16.54
C TRP A 205 -8.03 6.70 -17.10
N GLY A 206 -8.14 7.18 -18.35
CA GLY A 206 -7.09 7.98 -18.98
C GLY A 206 -6.59 9.15 -18.11
N PRO A 207 -7.47 10.05 -17.64
CA PRO A 207 -7.06 11.17 -16.78
C PRO A 207 -6.50 10.74 -15.42
N ILE A 208 -7.01 9.63 -14.83
CA ILE A 208 -6.53 9.11 -13.54
C ILE A 208 -5.11 8.57 -13.70
N TYR A 209 -4.88 7.81 -14.78
CA TYR A 209 -3.59 7.24 -15.12
C TYR A 209 -2.55 8.32 -15.41
N ALA A 210 -2.90 9.32 -16.24
CA ALA A 210 -2.02 10.44 -16.55
C ALA A 210 -1.58 11.20 -15.28
N ARG A 211 -2.52 11.45 -14.37
CA ARG A 211 -2.20 12.08 -13.07
C ARG A 211 -1.27 11.21 -12.22
N ALA A 212 -1.39 9.90 -12.28
CA ALA A 212 -0.53 8.99 -11.53
C ALA A 212 0.91 8.94 -12.06
N LEU A 213 1.13 9.32 -13.33
CA LEU A 213 2.44 9.44 -13.96
C LEU A 213 3.15 10.77 -13.68
N GLU A 214 2.45 11.78 -13.15
CA GLU A 214 3.04 13.10 -12.90
C GLU A 214 4.29 12.99 -12.00
N GLY A 215 5.41 13.55 -12.47
CA GLY A 215 6.70 13.53 -11.76
C GLY A 215 7.50 12.23 -11.90
N LEU A 216 7.03 11.28 -12.71
CA LEU A 216 7.71 10.00 -12.95
C LEU A 216 8.34 9.90 -14.35
N ASP A 217 8.52 11.03 -15.05
CA ASP A 217 8.97 11.11 -16.44
C ASP A 217 10.31 10.42 -16.74
N GLN A 218 11.15 10.27 -15.70
CA GLN A 218 12.46 9.62 -15.80
C GLN A 218 12.41 8.09 -15.63
N LEU A 219 11.24 7.53 -15.38
CA LEU A 219 11.06 6.09 -15.22
C LEU A 219 10.48 5.48 -16.50
N GLU A 220 10.89 4.26 -16.79
CA GLU A 220 10.40 3.50 -17.95
C GLU A 220 9.00 2.94 -17.66
N LEU A 221 8.00 3.82 -17.59
CA LEU A 221 6.59 3.47 -17.39
C LEU A 221 5.84 3.61 -18.72
N ALA A 222 4.79 2.83 -18.88
CA ALA A 222 3.90 2.93 -20.03
C ALA A 222 3.26 4.32 -20.08
N PRO A 223 3.37 5.06 -21.20
CA PRO A 223 2.91 6.46 -21.28
C PRO A 223 1.39 6.61 -21.39
N THR A 224 0.67 5.57 -21.77
CA THR A 224 -0.79 5.58 -21.91
C THR A 224 -1.44 4.49 -21.08
N VAL A 225 -2.73 4.66 -20.77
CA VAL A 225 -3.48 3.67 -19.99
C VAL A 225 -3.60 2.34 -20.74
N GLU A 226 -3.70 2.37 -22.05
CA GLU A 226 -3.77 1.17 -22.91
C GLU A 226 -2.48 0.37 -22.84
N GLU A 227 -1.33 1.04 -22.93
CA GLU A 227 -0.02 0.41 -22.81
C GLU A 227 0.22 -0.09 -21.37
N GLY A 228 -0.23 0.68 -20.36
CA GLY A 228 -0.21 0.30 -18.96
C GLY A 228 -1.01 -0.98 -18.68
N VAL A 229 -2.20 -1.08 -19.25
CA VAL A 229 -3.02 -2.31 -19.20
C VAL A 229 -2.28 -3.49 -19.86
N GLY A 230 -1.69 -3.27 -21.03
CA GLY A 230 -0.92 -4.32 -21.73
C GLY A 230 0.26 -4.82 -20.91
N ARG A 231 1.01 -3.90 -20.29
CA ARG A 231 2.15 -4.24 -19.43
C ARG A 231 1.73 -4.99 -18.17
N VAL A 232 0.70 -4.51 -17.48
CA VAL A 232 0.19 -5.18 -16.27
C VAL A 232 -0.41 -6.55 -16.61
N GLN A 233 -1.08 -6.71 -17.77
CA GLN A 233 -1.54 -8.03 -18.20
C GLN A 233 -0.38 -8.99 -18.47
N ALA A 234 0.70 -8.52 -19.08
CA ALA A 234 1.90 -9.34 -19.29
C ALA A 234 2.52 -9.77 -17.95
N PHE A 235 2.58 -8.86 -16.98
CA PHE A 235 3.05 -9.15 -15.62
C PHE A 235 2.16 -10.18 -14.90
N VAL A 236 0.83 -10.07 -14.97
CA VAL A 236 -0.11 -11.07 -14.44
C VAL A 236 0.14 -12.44 -15.05
N ASN A 237 0.33 -12.52 -16.38
CA ASN A 237 0.61 -13.76 -17.08
C ASN A 237 1.96 -14.38 -16.65
N GLN A 238 2.99 -13.55 -16.43
CA GLN A 238 4.29 -13.98 -15.92
C GLN A 238 4.18 -14.55 -14.51
N ILE A 239 3.44 -13.88 -13.61
CA ILE A 239 3.17 -14.37 -12.27
C ILE A 239 2.43 -15.72 -12.34
N ASP A 240 1.41 -15.85 -13.18
CA ASP A 240 0.65 -17.09 -13.26
C ASP A 240 1.48 -18.27 -13.78
N ALA A 241 2.36 -18.01 -14.75
CA ALA A 241 3.28 -19.01 -15.31
C ALA A 241 4.36 -19.49 -14.32
N SER A 242 4.67 -18.75 -13.28
CA SER A 242 5.70 -19.09 -12.29
C SER A 242 5.33 -20.23 -11.34
N GLY A 243 4.10 -20.73 -11.42
CA GLY A 243 3.58 -21.81 -10.57
C GLY A 243 3.60 -23.20 -11.21
N ILE A 244 4.29 -23.37 -12.35
CA ILE A 244 4.39 -24.63 -13.11
C ILE A 244 5.75 -25.30 -12.85
#